data_5182638f34e5e5fd7ed9e82342cb6582
#
_entry.id   5182638f34e5e5fd7ed9e82342cb6582
#
_cell.length_a   1.000
_cell.length_b   1.000
_cell.length_c   1.000
_cell.angle_alpha   90.00
_cell.angle_beta   90.00
_cell.angle_gamma   90.00
#
_symmetry.space_group_name_H-M   'P 1'
#
loop_
_entity.id
_entity.type
_entity.pdbx_description
1 polymer ?
#
loop_
_entity_poly.entity_id
_entity_poly.type
_entity_poly.pdbx_seq_one_letter_code
_entity_poly.pdbx_strand_id
1 'polypeptide(L)'
;MTWFLLTLACIVLWGITDILYRASSDQNDPLSHYKTFIWIGIIMTVAACIMSTWSDTLADTINMVRGDVLYLVPLCLVYAIALFFGLLGKKHLYASVISPLENIDGAMGVLIIYFYYLLTGYIHPDYSFKTIDLIAAAAIIAGVILLGSQEQELLKQEAHLREDKKKHRYGALALFFPLIYNLADVFSVAEISGIVSTGAEGTIPAIDFFILECAGFALVSVCMWLYLLIAKKYAYNPFDEGELIRCGAATGETFGTMTFLLAAGINPVLTGPVTSSYCIVTIILARIFLKERLTKKQYVSLALLLFGIALLGISDILKA
;
A
#
# COMPACT_ATOMS: atom_id res chain seq x y z
N MET A 1 23.44 -0.95 -8.36
CA MET A 1 23.12 -2.27 -7.72
C MET A 1 22.39 -2.11 -6.38
N THR A 2 22.74 -1.14 -5.55
CA THR A 2 22.17 -0.99 -4.20
C THR A 2 20.65 -0.79 -4.20
N TRP A 3 20.10 0.11 -5.04
CA TRP A 3 18.66 0.33 -5.15
C TRP A 3 17.89 -0.96 -5.48
N PHE A 4 18.42 -1.77 -6.38
CA PHE A 4 17.77 -3.02 -6.79
C PHE A 4 17.71 -4.06 -5.65
N LEU A 5 18.78 -4.18 -4.85
CA LEU A 5 18.78 -5.05 -3.67
C LEU A 5 17.80 -4.57 -2.61
N LEU A 6 17.70 -3.25 -2.40
CA LEU A 6 16.70 -2.65 -1.50
C LEU A 6 15.28 -2.91 -2.01
N THR A 7 15.04 -2.77 -3.30
CA THR A 7 13.74 -3.06 -3.93
C THR A 7 13.36 -4.54 -3.77
N LEU A 8 14.33 -5.47 -3.98
CA LEU A 8 14.09 -6.89 -3.75
C LEU A 8 13.75 -7.19 -2.27
N ALA A 9 14.46 -6.55 -1.34
CA ALA A 9 14.15 -6.69 0.08
C ALA A 9 12.72 -6.19 0.39
N CYS A 10 12.33 -5.03 -0.17
CA CYS A 10 10.99 -4.50 -0.06
C CYS A 10 9.93 -5.47 -0.59
N ILE A 11 10.13 -6.04 -1.78
CA ILE A 11 9.23 -7.03 -2.41
C ILE A 11 8.99 -8.23 -1.49
N VAL A 12 10.06 -8.78 -0.91
CA VAL A 12 9.94 -9.92 0.00
C VAL A 12 9.25 -9.53 1.30
N LEU A 13 9.63 -8.39 1.89
CA LEU A 13 9.06 -7.89 3.14
C LEU A 13 7.56 -7.63 2.98
N TRP A 14 7.14 -6.85 1.99
CA TRP A 14 5.72 -6.55 1.77
C TRP A 14 4.91 -7.77 1.36
N GLY A 15 5.49 -8.68 0.56
CA GLY A 15 4.81 -9.94 0.23
C GLY A 15 4.54 -10.82 1.45
N ILE A 16 5.47 -10.88 2.41
CA ILE A 16 5.27 -11.57 3.70
C ILE A 16 4.27 -10.80 4.57
N THR A 17 4.41 -9.48 4.63
CA THR A 17 3.54 -8.59 5.41
C THR A 17 2.08 -8.75 5.04
N ASP A 18 1.75 -8.83 3.77
CA ASP A 18 0.38 -9.05 3.29
C ASP A 18 -0.24 -10.34 3.84
N ILE A 19 0.56 -11.41 3.88
CA ILE A 19 0.11 -12.69 4.47
C ILE A 19 -0.13 -12.55 5.97
N LEU A 20 0.76 -11.86 6.68
CA LEU A 20 0.61 -11.62 8.10
C LEU A 20 -0.58 -10.70 8.39
N TYR A 21 -0.82 -9.67 7.58
CA TYR A 21 -2.01 -8.84 7.67
C TYR A 21 -3.28 -9.66 7.49
N ARG A 22 -3.31 -10.52 6.49
CA ARG A 22 -4.47 -11.41 6.28
C ARG A 22 -4.65 -12.40 7.42
N ALA A 23 -3.57 -13.01 7.92
CA ALA A 23 -3.60 -13.94 9.05
C ALA A 23 -4.03 -13.26 10.36
N SER A 24 -3.67 -11.98 10.56
CA SER A 24 -4.06 -11.19 11.73
C SER A 24 -5.47 -10.61 11.65
N SER A 25 -6.08 -10.62 10.45
CA SER A 25 -7.41 -10.06 10.19
C SER A 25 -8.49 -11.09 10.47
N ASP A 26 -8.94 -11.16 11.73
CA ASP A 26 -10.08 -12.01 12.10
C ASP A 26 -11.39 -11.38 11.64
N GLN A 27 -12.15 -12.12 10.82
CA GLN A 27 -13.47 -11.69 10.36
C GLN A 27 -14.50 -11.60 11.49
N ASN A 28 -14.31 -12.36 12.58
CA ASN A 28 -15.19 -12.36 13.74
C ASN A 28 -14.85 -11.22 14.71
N ASP A 29 -13.63 -10.67 14.67
CA ASP A 29 -13.26 -9.49 15.44
C ASP A 29 -13.48 -8.22 14.59
N PRO A 30 -14.53 -7.43 14.88
CA PRO A 30 -14.80 -6.19 14.15
C PRO A 30 -13.70 -5.15 14.31
N LEU A 31 -12.83 -5.28 15.31
CA LEU A 31 -11.79 -4.33 15.67
C LEU A 31 -10.39 -4.77 15.20
N SER A 32 -10.25 -5.91 14.53
CA SER A 32 -8.94 -6.48 14.16
C SER A 32 -8.05 -5.53 13.36
N HIS A 33 -8.58 -4.78 12.41
CA HIS A 33 -7.85 -3.81 11.59
C HIS A 33 -7.31 -2.62 12.41
N TYR A 34 -8.06 -2.14 13.42
CA TYR A 34 -7.55 -1.10 14.35
C TYR A 34 -6.36 -1.62 15.15
N LYS A 35 -6.46 -2.86 15.68
CA LYS A 35 -5.39 -3.49 16.46
C LYS A 35 -4.11 -3.63 15.63
N THR A 36 -4.25 -4.10 14.38
CA THR A 36 -3.12 -4.22 13.46
C THR A 36 -2.49 -2.86 13.17
N PHE A 37 -3.31 -1.83 12.92
CA PHE A 37 -2.80 -0.48 12.67
C PHE A 37 -2.10 0.13 13.89
N ILE A 38 -2.59 -0.13 15.10
CA ILE A 38 -1.92 0.30 16.35
C ILE A 38 -0.53 -0.31 16.44
N TRP A 39 -0.37 -1.59 16.10
CA TRP A 39 0.95 -2.23 16.05
C TRP A 39 1.89 -1.58 15.03
N ILE A 40 1.39 -1.21 13.84
CA ILE A 40 2.18 -0.50 12.83
C ILE A 40 2.71 0.82 13.43
N GLY A 41 1.84 1.62 14.05
CA GLY A 41 2.26 2.86 14.69
C GLY A 41 3.28 2.66 15.82
N ILE A 42 3.16 1.59 16.62
CA ILE A 42 4.12 1.26 17.68
C ILE A 42 5.50 0.96 17.07
N ILE A 43 5.57 0.04 16.11
CA ILE A 43 6.84 -0.39 15.51
C ILE A 43 7.47 0.76 14.72
N MET A 44 6.70 1.52 13.94
CA MET A 44 7.18 2.69 13.22
C MET A 44 7.71 3.78 14.18
N THR A 45 7.05 3.99 15.31
CA THR A 45 7.55 4.93 16.33
C THR A 45 8.91 4.49 16.88
N VAL A 46 9.07 3.20 17.19
CA VAL A 46 10.35 2.65 17.66
C VAL A 46 11.43 2.82 16.58
N ALA A 47 11.10 2.51 15.33
CA ALA A 47 12.03 2.68 14.21
C ALA A 47 12.42 4.15 14.02
N ALA A 48 11.47 5.08 14.08
CA ALA A 48 11.74 6.52 14.00
C ALA A 48 12.68 6.99 15.12
N CYS A 49 12.45 6.54 16.35
CA CYS A 49 13.34 6.87 17.49
C CYS A 49 14.76 6.36 17.27
N ILE A 50 14.93 5.16 16.71
CA ILE A 50 16.25 4.61 16.40
C ILE A 50 16.89 5.39 15.24
N MET A 51 16.16 5.61 14.15
CA MET A 51 16.69 6.29 12.95
C MET A 51 17.01 7.76 13.21
N SER A 52 16.26 8.43 14.09
CA SER A 52 16.55 9.82 14.47
C SER A 52 17.90 10.00 15.17
N THR A 53 18.46 8.94 15.77
CA THR A 53 19.80 8.98 16.34
C THR A 53 20.91 8.88 15.30
N TRP A 54 20.58 8.49 14.08
CA TRP A 54 21.51 8.29 12.96
C TRP A 54 21.40 9.36 11.89
N SER A 55 20.34 10.19 11.94
CA SER A 55 20.17 11.29 11.00
C SER A 55 20.79 12.56 11.52
N ASP A 56 21.82 13.05 10.83
CA ASP A 56 22.46 14.34 11.12
C ASP A 56 21.66 15.53 10.49
N THR A 57 20.72 15.25 9.58
CA THR A 57 19.99 16.25 8.79
C THR A 57 18.55 16.47 9.27
N LEU A 58 18.07 15.66 10.21
CA LEU A 58 16.67 15.69 10.67
C LEU A 58 16.23 17.07 11.19
N ALA A 59 17.11 17.78 11.90
CA ALA A 59 16.80 19.11 12.43
C ALA A 59 16.59 20.15 11.30
N ASP A 60 17.42 20.09 10.26
CA ASP A 60 17.31 20.95 9.08
C ASP A 60 16.06 20.61 8.28
N THR A 61 15.77 19.32 8.11
CA THR A 61 14.55 18.83 7.47
C THR A 61 13.31 19.32 8.23
N ILE A 62 13.26 19.19 9.55
CA ILE A 62 12.14 19.69 10.35
C ILE A 62 11.99 21.20 10.20
N ASN A 63 13.07 21.98 10.18
CA ASN A 63 13.03 23.41 10.00
C ASN A 63 12.52 23.81 8.60
N MET A 64 12.93 23.07 7.55
CA MET A 64 12.45 23.26 6.18
C MET A 64 10.95 22.98 6.11
N VAL A 65 10.50 21.86 6.66
CA VAL A 65 9.11 21.41 6.71
C VAL A 65 8.23 22.31 7.55
N ARG A 66 8.77 22.92 8.62
CA ARG A 66 8.02 23.81 9.53
C ARG A 66 7.46 25.03 8.82
N GLY A 67 8.05 25.44 7.69
CA GLY A 67 7.51 26.46 6.79
C GLY A 67 6.30 25.99 5.98
N ASP A 68 6.23 24.66 5.70
CA ASP A 68 5.26 24.05 4.78
C ASP A 68 4.49 22.88 5.43
N VAL A 69 4.19 22.98 6.73
CA VAL A 69 3.45 21.96 7.50
C VAL A 69 2.12 21.56 6.84
N LEU A 70 1.47 22.50 6.13
CA LEU A 70 0.25 22.23 5.37
C LEU A 70 0.48 21.30 4.17
N TYR A 71 1.73 21.15 3.73
CA TYR A 71 2.12 20.34 2.59
C TYR A 71 2.55 18.93 3.02
N LEU A 72 3.40 18.81 4.02
CA LEU A 72 3.98 17.55 4.48
C LEU A 72 3.09 16.73 5.40
N VAL A 73 2.27 17.36 6.24
CA VAL A 73 1.34 16.63 7.11
C VAL A 73 0.31 15.84 6.31
N PRO A 74 -0.32 16.38 5.24
CA PRO A 74 -1.17 15.55 4.38
C PRO A 74 -0.45 14.37 3.77
N LEU A 75 0.81 14.51 3.35
CA LEU A 75 1.60 13.44 2.75
C LEU A 75 1.85 12.27 3.69
N CYS A 76 2.40 12.57 4.86
CA CYS A 76 2.66 11.55 5.88
C CYS A 76 1.36 10.87 6.34
N LEU A 77 0.22 11.58 6.35
CA LEU A 77 -1.07 11.04 6.75
C LEU A 77 -1.80 10.29 5.63
N VAL A 78 -1.58 10.66 4.37
CA VAL A 78 -2.28 10.07 3.23
C VAL A 78 -1.97 8.58 3.12
N TYR A 79 -0.69 8.19 3.21
CA TYR A 79 -0.32 6.77 3.18
C TYR A 79 -0.85 6.02 4.40
N ALA A 80 -0.79 6.61 5.59
CA ALA A 80 -1.35 5.99 6.79
C ALA A 80 -2.87 5.73 6.66
N ILE A 81 -3.61 6.68 6.08
CA ILE A 81 -5.04 6.53 5.79
C ILE A 81 -5.26 5.46 4.70
N ALA A 82 -4.47 5.47 3.64
CA ALA A 82 -4.51 4.47 2.58
C ALA A 82 -4.35 3.07 3.15
N LEU A 83 -3.31 2.83 3.95
CA LEU A 83 -3.04 1.54 4.57
C LEU A 83 -4.18 1.08 5.49
N PHE A 84 -4.85 2.00 6.18
CA PHE A 84 -6.03 1.65 6.97
C PHE A 84 -7.15 1.05 6.11
N PHE A 85 -7.41 1.62 4.93
CA PHE A 85 -8.37 1.05 3.99
C PHE A 85 -7.88 -0.26 3.38
N GLY A 86 -6.60 -0.41 3.11
CA GLY A 86 -5.98 -1.67 2.73
C GLY A 86 -6.23 -2.77 3.76
N LEU A 87 -6.02 -2.50 5.04
CA LEU A 87 -6.31 -3.44 6.13
C LEU A 87 -7.80 -3.82 6.22
N LEU A 88 -8.71 -2.88 5.95
CA LEU A 88 -10.14 -3.17 5.84
C LEU A 88 -10.43 -4.10 4.67
N GLY A 89 -9.80 -3.90 3.54
CA GLY A 89 -9.89 -4.78 2.39
C GLY A 89 -9.38 -6.19 2.69
N LYS A 90 -8.20 -6.31 3.30
CA LYS A 90 -7.57 -7.58 3.70
C LYS A 90 -8.41 -8.38 4.69
N LYS A 91 -9.28 -7.73 5.45
CA LYS A 91 -10.23 -8.38 6.32
C LYS A 91 -11.34 -9.13 5.55
N HIS A 92 -11.72 -8.63 4.40
CA HIS A 92 -12.89 -9.13 3.65
C HIS A 92 -12.54 -9.91 2.39
N LEU A 93 -11.37 -9.66 1.79
CA LEU A 93 -10.90 -10.28 0.55
C LEU A 93 -9.75 -11.25 0.82
N TYR A 94 -9.54 -12.21 -0.08
CA TYR A 94 -8.36 -13.06 -0.07
C TYR A 94 -7.09 -12.23 -0.34
N ALA A 95 -5.97 -12.59 0.31
CA ALA A 95 -4.70 -11.91 0.10
C ALA A 95 -4.25 -11.96 -1.37
N SER A 96 -4.47 -13.10 -2.02
CA SER A 96 -4.20 -13.30 -3.45
C SER A 96 -5.06 -12.45 -4.40
N VAL A 97 -6.15 -11.87 -3.91
CA VAL A 97 -7.04 -10.98 -4.67
C VAL A 97 -6.73 -9.51 -4.36
N ILE A 98 -6.62 -9.17 -3.08
CA ILE A 98 -6.46 -7.78 -2.67
C ILE A 98 -5.07 -7.21 -2.98
N SER A 99 -4.00 -8.01 -2.80
CA SER A 99 -2.64 -7.51 -3.05
C SER A 99 -2.43 -7.04 -4.49
N PRO A 100 -2.85 -7.77 -5.54
CA PRO A 100 -2.82 -7.22 -6.90
C PRO A 100 -3.71 -5.98 -7.10
N LEU A 101 -4.84 -5.90 -6.39
CA LEU A 101 -5.73 -4.73 -6.47
C LEU A 101 -5.13 -3.49 -5.79
N GLU A 102 -4.32 -3.65 -4.77
CA GLU A 102 -3.57 -2.56 -4.12
C GLU A 102 -2.37 -2.08 -4.94
N ASN A 103 -2.00 -2.77 -6.00
CA ASN A 103 -0.87 -2.44 -6.87
C ASN A 103 -1.29 -1.87 -8.24
N ILE A 104 -2.47 -1.29 -8.34
CA ILE A 104 -2.94 -0.61 -9.57
C ILE A 104 -2.71 0.90 -9.55
N ASP A 105 -2.04 1.40 -8.52
CA ASP A 105 -1.66 2.80 -8.32
C ASP A 105 -1.02 3.41 -9.58
N GLY A 106 -0.06 2.71 -10.20
CA GLY A 106 0.54 3.15 -11.46
C GLY A 106 -0.46 3.36 -12.59
N ALA A 107 -1.44 2.44 -12.75
CA ALA A 107 -2.50 2.61 -13.76
C ALA A 107 -3.45 3.75 -13.42
N MET A 108 -3.76 3.93 -12.14
CA MET A 108 -4.59 5.05 -11.69
C MET A 108 -3.89 6.38 -11.92
N GLY A 109 -2.57 6.46 -11.67
CA GLY A 109 -1.76 7.63 -11.98
C GLY A 109 -1.84 8.01 -13.45
N VAL A 110 -1.63 7.05 -14.36
CA VAL A 110 -1.77 7.27 -15.81
C VAL A 110 -3.15 7.81 -16.16
N LEU A 111 -4.21 7.24 -15.59
CA LEU A 111 -5.58 7.71 -15.84
C LEU A 111 -5.82 9.13 -15.31
N ILE A 112 -5.39 9.43 -14.10
CA ILE A 112 -5.56 10.75 -13.48
C ILE A 112 -4.88 11.81 -14.34
N ILE A 113 -3.63 11.56 -14.77
CA ILE A 113 -2.88 12.49 -15.61
C ILE A 113 -3.55 12.63 -16.99
N TYR A 114 -4.03 11.53 -17.59
CA TYR A 114 -4.73 11.56 -18.86
C TYR A 114 -6.04 12.36 -18.80
N PHE A 115 -6.87 12.15 -17.78
CA PHE A 115 -8.09 12.92 -17.56
C PHE A 115 -7.81 14.39 -17.28
N TYR A 116 -6.77 14.68 -16.49
CA TYR A 116 -6.33 16.07 -16.27
C TYR A 116 -5.96 16.75 -17.59
N TYR A 117 -5.22 16.06 -18.46
CA TYR A 117 -4.90 16.56 -19.81
C TYR A 117 -6.16 16.80 -20.65
N LEU A 118 -7.12 15.87 -20.65
CA LEU A 118 -8.36 16.04 -21.39
C LEU A 118 -9.17 17.26 -20.93
N LEU A 119 -9.13 17.57 -19.64
CA LEU A 119 -9.88 18.68 -19.05
C LEU A 119 -9.20 20.02 -19.21
N THR A 120 -7.87 20.06 -19.14
CA THR A 120 -7.09 21.31 -19.11
C THR A 120 -6.35 21.62 -20.39
N GLY A 121 -6.14 20.63 -21.27
CA GLY A 121 -5.26 20.73 -22.43
C GLY A 121 -3.79 20.83 -22.07
N TYR A 122 -3.41 20.70 -20.79
CA TYR A 122 -2.05 20.86 -20.30
C TYR A 122 -1.45 19.49 -19.90
N ILE A 123 -0.26 19.21 -20.44
CA ILE A 123 0.60 18.12 -19.97
C ILE A 123 1.87 18.75 -19.42
N HIS A 124 2.28 18.34 -18.22
CA HIS A 124 3.57 18.74 -17.69
C HIS A 124 4.68 18.24 -18.64
N PRO A 125 5.71 19.03 -18.94
CA PRO A 125 6.77 18.65 -19.90
C PRO A 125 7.45 17.31 -19.59
N ASP A 126 7.52 16.93 -18.32
CA ASP A 126 8.16 15.69 -17.87
C ASP A 126 7.27 14.45 -18.07
N TYR A 127 5.98 14.64 -18.41
CA TYR A 127 5.07 13.53 -18.69
C TYR A 127 4.93 13.31 -20.19
N SER A 128 5.46 12.21 -20.67
CA SER A 128 5.22 11.74 -22.03
C SER A 128 4.31 10.52 -22.02
N PHE A 129 3.11 10.62 -22.61
CA PHE A 129 2.26 9.46 -22.82
C PHE A 129 2.72 8.67 -24.03
N LYS A 130 2.97 7.38 -23.83
CA LYS A 130 3.17 6.42 -24.92
C LYS A 130 1.92 5.55 -25.06
N THR A 131 1.66 5.06 -26.26
CA THR A 131 0.55 4.14 -26.51
C THR A 131 0.61 2.91 -25.60
N ILE A 132 1.81 2.48 -25.21
CA ILE A 132 2.02 1.38 -24.29
C ILE A 132 1.43 1.64 -22.90
N ASP A 133 1.43 2.89 -22.40
CA ASP A 133 0.84 3.26 -21.11
C ASP A 133 -0.69 3.06 -21.12
N LEU A 134 -1.34 3.46 -22.21
CA LEU A 134 -2.78 3.29 -22.35
C LEU A 134 -3.18 1.82 -22.49
N ILE A 135 -2.38 1.03 -23.22
CA ILE A 135 -2.60 -0.43 -23.33
C ILE A 135 -2.41 -1.10 -21.97
N ALA A 136 -1.38 -0.73 -21.26
CA ALA A 136 -1.09 -1.25 -19.92
C ALA A 136 -2.20 -0.90 -18.93
N ALA A 137 -2.63 0.37 -18.89
CA ALA A 137 -3.74 0.82 -18.04
C ALA A 137 -5.05 0.09 -18.40
N ALA A 138 -5.37 -0.07 -19.68
CA ALA A 138 -6.54 -0.82 -20.12
C ALA A 138 -6.48 -2.29 -19.70
N ALA A 139 -5.31 -2.94 -19.79
CA ALA A 139 -5.12 -4.32 -19.35
C ALA A 139 -5.31 -4.47 -17.83
N ILE A 140 -4.76 -3.54 -17.05
CA ILE A 140 -4.92 -3.50 -15.59
C ILE A 140 -6.40 -3.32 -15.22
N ILE A 141 -7.07 -2.33 -15.79
CA ILE A 141 -8.49 -2.06 -15.51
C ILE A 141 -9.35 -3.28 -15.87
N ALA A 142 -9.13 -3.88 -17.03
CA ALA A 142 -9.85 -5.09 -17.44
C ALA A 142 -9.59 -6.24 -16.45
N GLY A 143 -8.33 -6.45 -16.03
CA GLY A 143 -7.95 -7.44 -15.03
C GLY A 143 -8.67 -7.22 -13.70
N VAL A 144 -8.71 -5.98 -13.21
CA VAL A 144 -9.41 -5.59 -11.95
C VAL A 144 -10.91 -5.85 -12.04
N ILE A 145 -11.58 -5.39 -13.12
CA ILE A 145 -13.02 -5.58 -13.30
C ILE A 145 -13.37 -7.07 -13.36
N LEU A 146 -12.60 -7.85 -14.13
CA LEU A 146 -12.82 -9.30 -14.25
C LEU A 146 -12.57 -10.00 -12.92
N LEU A 147 -11.49 -9.70 -12.22
CA LEU A 147 -11.15 -10.30 -10.92
C LEU A 147 -12.23 -9.96 -9.89
N GLY A 148 -12.64 -8.69 -9.80
CA GLY A 148 -13.68 -8.24 -8.89
C GLY A 148 -15.05 -8.87 -9.16
N SER A 149 -15.45 -9.03 -10.44
CA SER A 149 -16.72 -9.67 -10.80
C SER A 149 -16.74 -11.16 -10.43
N GLN A 150 -15.59 -11.85 -10.61
CA GLN A 150 -15.46 -13.26 -10.27
C GLN A 150 -15.45 -13.50 -8.75
N GLU A 151 -14.80 -12.61 -8.00
CA GLU A 151 -14.84 -12.65 -6.54
C GLU A 151 -16.26 -12.46 -6.02
N GLN A 152 -17.01 -11.52 -6.60
CA GLN A 152 -18.42 -11.31 -6.26
C GLN A 152 -19.29 -12.54 -6.55
N GLU A 153 -19.04 -13.24 -7.66
CA GLU A 153 -19.75 -14.50 -7.97
C GLU A 153 -19.47 -15.57 -6.92
N LEU A 154 -18.21 -15.74 -6.51
CA LEU A 154 -17.84 -16.71 -5.49
C LEU A 154 -18.46 -16.38 -4.13
N LEU A 155 -18.42 -15.12 -3.73
CA LEU A 155 -19.05 -14.67 -2.49
C LEU A 155 -20.57 -14.91 -2.49
N LYS A 156 -21.26 -14.73 -3.64
CA LYS A 156 -22.68 -15.06 -3.79
C LYS A 156 -22.92 -16.56 -3.69
N GLN A 157 -22.10 -17.39 -4.30
CA GLN A 157 -22.23 -18.85 -4.24
C GLN A 157 -22.00 -19.35 -2.81
N GLU A 158 -21.01 -18.86 -2.11
CA GLU A 158 -20.77 -19.19 -0.69
C GLU A 158 -21.91 -18.73 0.21
N ALA A 159 -22.52 -17.57 -0.07
CA ALA A 159 -23.68 -17.07 0.66
C ALA A 159 -24.92 -17.95 0.49
N HIS A 160 -25.12 -18.52 -0.71
CA HIS A 160 -26.20 -19.47 -0.96
C HIS A 160 -26.00 -20.83 -0.27
N LEU A 161 -24.73 -21.24 -0.11
CA LEU A 161 -24.37 -22.51 0.55
C LEU A 161 -24.38 -22.42 2.08
N ARG A 162 -24.21 -21.23 2.63
CA ARG A 162 -24.26 -20.97 4.08
C ARG A 162 -25.46 -20.09 4.36
N GLU A 163 -26.44 -20.59 5.11
CA GLU A 163 -27.62 -19.84 5.61
C GLU A 163 -27.27 -18.59 6.45
N ASP A 164 -26.00 -18.27 6.64
CA ASP A 164 -25.51 -17.21 7.51
C ASP A 164 -25.38 -15.87 6.76
N LYS A 165 -26.55 -15.23 6.54
CA LYS A 165 -26.68 -13.91 5.87
C LYS A 165 -25.92 -12.76 6.56
N LYS A 166 -25.40 -12.94 7.78
CA LYS A 166 -24.67 -11.90 8.52
C LYS A 166 -23.20 -11.75 8.11
N LYS A 167 -22.58 -12.79 7.54
CA LYS A 167 -21.14 -12.79 7.20
C LYS A 167 -20.76 -12.00 5.94
N HIS A 168 -21.75 -11.62 5.13
CA HIS A 168 -21.51 -11.01 3.79
C HIS A 168 -21.91 -9.54 3.72
N ARG A 169 -21.77 -8.80 4.84
CA ARG A 169 -22.25 -7.41 4.94
C ARG A 169 -21.55 -6.43 3.97
N TYR A 170 -20.40 -6.79 3.46
CA TYR A 170 -19.63 -5.89 2.58
C TYR A 170 -19.57 -6.35 1.11
N GLY A 171 -19.73 -7.64 0.78
CA GLY A 171 -19.83 -8.12 -0.60
C GLY A 171 -18.99 -7.33 -1.60
N ALA A 172 -19.64 -6.77 -2.62
CA ALA A 172 -19.01 -5.90 -3.62
C ALA A 172 -18.40 -4.61 -3.02
N LEU A 173 -18.89 -4.13 -1.86
CA LEU A 173 -18.32 -2.94 -1.21
C LEU A 173 -16.90 -3.19 -0.70
N ALA A 174 -16.51 -4.44 -0.44
CA ALA A 174 -15.13 -4.75 -0.05
C ALA A 174 -14.11 -4.37 -1.14
N LEU A 175 -14.51 -4.35 -2.41
CA LEU A 175 -13.67 -3.94 -3.53
C LEU A 175 -13.40 -2.42 -3.56
N PHE A 176 -14.22 -1.61 -2.87
CA PHE A 176 -13.96 -0.18 -2.77
C PHE A 176 -12.76 0.13 -1.85
N PHE A 177 -12.43 -0.73 -0.89
CA PHE A 177 -11.31 -0.48 0.02
C PHE A 177 -9.96 -0.41 -0.71
N PRO A 178 -9.55 -1.39 -1.55
CA PRO A 178 -8.33 -1.27 -2.32
C PRO A 178 -8.37 -0.12 -3.35
N LEU A 179 -9.54 0.27 -3.86
CA LEU A 179 -9.64 1.43 -4.75
C LEU A 179 -9.37 2.74 -4.00
N ILE A 180 -9.88 2.89 -2.78
CA ILE A 180 -9.58 4.06 -1.93
C ILE A 180 -8.10 4.05 -1.54
N TYR A 181 -7.55 2.88 -1.21
CA TYR A 181 -6.12 2.70 -0.96
C TYR A 181 -5.31 3.26 -2.13
N ASN A 182 -5.54 2.75 -3.35
CA ASN A 182 -4.78 3.19 -4.53
C ASN A 182 -4.95 4.68 -4.85
N LEU A 183 -6.16 5.22 -4.69
CA LEU A 183 -6.40 6.64 -4.94
C LEU A 183 -5.56 7.51 -4.00
N ALA A 184 -5.43 7.13 -2.74
CA ALA A 184 -4.58 7.82 -1.78
C ALA A 184 -3.09 7.56 -2.06
N ASP A 185 -2.73 6.32 -2.38
CA ASP A 185 -1.34 5.90 -2.61
C ASP A 185 -0.74 6.56 -3.85
N VAL A 186 -1.51 6.78 -4.93
CA VAL A 186 -1.06 7.55 -6.11
C VAL A 186 -0.55 8.93 -5.72
N PHE A 187 -1.23 9.61 -4.80
CA PHE A 187 -0.76 10.91 -4.33
C PHE A 187 0.52 10.79 -3.50
N SER A 188 0.61 9.78 -2.62
CA SER A 188 1.81 9.52 -1.82
C SER A 188 3.03 9.23 -2.70
N VAL A 189 2.90 8.32 -3.68
CA VAL A 189 3.99 7.95 -4.59
C VAL A 189 4.42 9.12 -5.50
N ALA A 190 3.46 9.89 -6.03
CA ALA A 190 3.77 11.04 -6.88
C ALA A 190 4.58 12.10 -6.12
N GLU A 191 4.28 12.30 -4.85
CA GLU A 191 4.97 13.27 -4.01
C GLU A 191 6.34 12.75 -3.55
N ILE A 192 6.45 11.48 -3.17
CA ILE A 192 7.74 10.86 -2.84
C ILE A 192 8.72 11.03 -4.01
N SER A 193 8.27 10.82 -5.24
CA SER A 193 9.12 10.97 -6.44
C SER A 193 9.60 12.39 -6.67
N GLY A 194 8.85 13.40 -6.22
CA GLY A 194 9.22 14.82 -6.35
C GLY A 194 10.02 15.37 -5.16
N ILE A 195 9.84 14.82 -3.98
CA ILE A 195 10.39 15.36 -2.72
C ILE A 195 11.62 14.58 -2.26
N VAL A 196 11.58 13.24 -2.38
CA VAL A 196 12.67 12.38 -1.93
C VAL A 196 13.65 12.14 -3.06
N SER A 197 14.71 12.92 -3.13
CA SER A 197 15.81 12.64 -4.05
C SER A 197 17.17 12.82 -3.36
N THR A 198 18.15 12.09 -3.83
CA THR A 198 19.51 12.16 -3.29
C THR A 198 20.22 13.42 -3.83
N GLY A 199 20.25 14.49 -3.04
CA GLY A 199 21.22 15.56 -3.20
C GLY A 199 20.85 16.76 -4.10
N ALA A 200 19.60 16.88 -4.53
CA ALA A 200 19.12 18.11 -5.15
C ALA A 200 18.70 19.14 -4.10
N GLU A 201 18.94 20.43 -4.35
CA GLU A 201 18.47 21.49 -3.45
C GLU A 201 16.95 21.43 -3.29
N GLY A 202 16.47 21.47 -2.05
CA GLY A 202 15.03 21.41 -1.71
C GLY A 202 14.45 20.00 -1.58
N THR A 203 15.28 18.95 -1.60
CA THR A 203 14.83 17.57 -1.41
C THR A 203 15.10 17.08 0.01
N ILE A 204 14.24 16.16 0.46
CA ILE A 204 14.33 15.54 1.80
C ILE A 204 15.13 14.24 1.69
N PRO A 205 16.12 13.99 2.57
CA PRO A 205 16.76 12.70 2.66
C PRO A 205 15.75 11.58 2.96
N ALA A 206 15.91 10.42 2.30
CA ALA A 206 14.97 9.30 2.44
C ALA A 206 14.77 8.83 3.89
N ILE A 207 15.84 8.89 4.72
CA ILE A 207 15.76 8.55 6.15
C ILE A 207 14.91 9.57 6.91
N ASP A 208 15.08 10.87 6.64
CA ASP A 208 14.31 11.92 7.30
C ASP A 208 12.84 11.85 6.90
N PHE A 209 12.56 11.61 5.60
CA PHE A 209 11.20 11.38 5.14
C PHE A 209 10.55 10.18 5.83
N PHE A 210 11.28 9.06 5.95
CA PHE A 210 10.80 7.89 6.69
C PHE A 210 10.45 8.22 8.14
N ILE A 211 11.28 9.01 8.83
CA ILE A 211 11.01 9.42 10.21
C ILE A 211 9.73 10.26 10.30
N LEU A 212 9.51 11.18 9.35
CA LEU A 212 8.31 12.01 9.29
C LEU A 212 7.06 11.15 9.00
N GLU A 213 7.16 10.21 8.08
CA GLU A 213 6.09 9.28 7.76
C GLU A 213 5.73 8.41 8.97
N CYS A 214 6.73 7.88 9.69
CA CYS A 214 6.51 7.16 10.95
C CYS A 214 5.77 8.02 11.99
N ALA A 215 6.05 9.32 12.07
CA ALA A 215 5.32 10.24 12.96
C ALA A 215 3.84 10.37 12.56
N GLY A 216 3.53 10.38 11.26
CA GLY A 216 2.16 10.33 10.75
C GLY A 216 1.42 9.05 11.17
N PHE A 217 2.07 7.88 10.99
CA PHE A 217 1.54 6.59 11.44
C PHE A 217 1.33 6.55 12.97
N ALA A 218 2.26 7.09 13.74
CA ALA A 218 2.13 7.19 15.19
C ALA A 218 0.90 8.01 15.60
N LEU A 219 0.70 9.17 14.96
CA LEU A 219 -0.44 10.05 15.22
C LEU A 219 -1.76 9.33 14.93
N VAL A 220 -1.91 8.74 13.74
CA VAL A 220 -3.13 8.01 13.36
C VAL A 220 -3.37 6.82 14.30
N SER A 221 -2.31 6.11 14.68
CA SER A 221 -2.37 4.97 15.59
C SER A 221 -2.86 5.37 16.99
N VAL A 222 -2.37 6.49 17.53
CA VAL A 222 -2.86 7.05 18.80
C VAL A 222 -4.33 7.44 18.70
N CYS A 223 -4.75 8.08 17.60
CA CYS A 223 -6.16 8.40 17.37
C CYS A 223 -7.03 7.15 17.34
N MET A 224 -6.56 6.08 16.70
CA MET A 224 -7.28 4.80 16.67
C MET A 224 -7.35 4.13 18.04
N TRP A 225 -6.27 4.17 18.80
CA TRP A 225 -6.27 3.66 20.17
C TRP A 225 -7.26 4.42 21.07
N LEU A 226 -7.23 5.75 21.00
CA LEU A 226 -8.20 6.59 21.70
C LEU A 226 -9.64 6.31 21.25
N TYR A 227 -9.87 6.10 19.96
CA TYR A 227 -11.18 5.69 19.44
C TYR A 227 -11.65 4.37 20.03
N LEU A 228 -10.77 3.36 20.11
CA LEU A 228 -11.10 2.09 20.76
C LEU A 228 -11.47 2.29 22.24
N LEU A 229 -10.66 3.06 22.96
CA LEU A 229 -10.84 3.29 24.39
C LEU A 229 -12.13 4.07 24.69
N ILE A 230 -12.36 5.18 23.98
CA ILE A 230 -13.45 6.13 24.28
C ILE A 230 -14.76 5.70 23.61
N ALA A 231 -14.74 5.48 22.29
CA ALA A 231 -15.96 5.22 21.53
C ALA A 231 -16.42 3.76 21.60
N LYS A 232 -15.47 2.82 21.62
CA LYS A 232 -15.78 1.38 21.70
C LYS A 232 -15.74 0.85 23.13
N LYS A 233 -15.26 1.63 24.10
CA LYS A 233 -15.07 1.23 25.50
C LYS A 233 -14.24 -0.07 25.61
N TYR A 234 -13.29 -0.24 24.72
CA TYR A 234 -12.43 -1.40 24.60
C TYR A 234 -10.99 -1.01 24.93
N ALA A 235 -10.49 -1.46 26.09
CA ALA A 235 -9.11 -1.27 26.50
C ALA A 235 -8.22 -2.31 25.77
N TYR A 236 -7.66 -1.92 24.64
CA TYR A 236 -6.76 -2.78 23.89
C TYR A 236 -5.38 -2.82 24.56
N ASN A 237 -4.90 -4.03 24.84
CA ASN A 237 -3.54 -4.28 25.30
C ASN A 237 -2.72 -4.93 24.17
N PRO A 238 -1.71 -4.25 23.60
CA PRO A 238 -0.89 -4.82 22.53
C PRO A 238 -0.04 -6.03 22.97
N PHE A 239 0.18 -6.21 24.26
CA PHE A 239 1.04 -7.28 24.79
C PHE A 239 0.28 -8.56 25.18
N ASP A 240 -0.97 -8.70 24.76
CA ASP A 240 -1.75 -9.90 24.98
C ASP A 240 -1.26 -11.07 24.11
N GLU A 241 -1.61 -12.30 24.55
CA GLU A 241 -1.29 -13.51 23.77
C GLU A 241 -1.96 -13.47 22.39
N GLY A 242 -1.21 -13.86 21.35
CA GLY A 242 -1.69 -13.88 19.96
C GLY A 242 -1.38 -12.62 19.15
N GLU A 243 -0.87 -11.56 19.75
CA GLU A 243 -0.53 -10.31 19.07
C GLU A 243 0.78 -10.40 18.25
N LEU A 244 1.55 -11.49 18.39
CA LEU A 244 2.84 -11.69 17.72
C LEU A 244 2.73 -11.60 16.18
N ILE A 245 1.63 -12.07 15.61
CA ILE A 245 1.39 -12.00 14.15
C ILE A 245 1.24 -10.54 13.72
N ARG A 246 0.53 -9.70 14.50
CA ARG A 246 0.38 -8.27 14.22
C ARG A 246 1.69 -7.52 14.37
N CYS A 247 2.46 -7.87 15.40
CA CYS A 247 3.82 -7.34 15.58
C CYS A 247 4.72 -7.68 14.39
N GLY A 248 4.69 -8.93 13.93
CA GLY A 248 5.43 -9.37 12.74
C GLY A 248 5.00 -8.63 11.47
N ALA A 249 3.70 -8.46 11.27
CA ALA A 249 3.15 -7.68 10.16
C ALA A 249 3.61 -6.22 10.19
N ALA A 250 3.51 -5.57 11.36
CA ALA A 250 3.97 -4.20 11.56
C ALA A 250 5.48 -4.04 11.33
N THR A 251 6.27 -5.03 11.75
CA THR A 251 7.71 -5.04 11.52
C THR A 251 8.02 -5.15 10.03
N GLY A 252 7.35 -6.05 9.32
CA GLY A 252 7.52 -6.20 7.88
C GLY A 252 7.11 -4.95 7.10
N GLU A 253 6.02 -4.29 7.48
CA GLU A 253 5.60 -3.00 6.92
C GLU A 253 6.66 -1.92 7.13
N THR A 254 7.12 -1.75 8.37
CA THR A 254 8.11 -0.72 8.72
C THR A 254 9.41 -0.88 7.94
N PHE A 255 9.96 -2.10 7.88
CA PHE A 255 11.20 -2.34 7.13
C PHE A 255 10.96 -2.35 5.62
N GLY A 256 9.78 -2.77 5.15
CA GLY A 256 9.37 -2.67 3.74
C GLY A 256 9.34 -1.21 3.28
N THR A 257 8.66 -0.35 4.02
CA THR A 257 8.59 1.10 3.74
C THR A 257 9.96 1.75 3.78
N MET A 258 10.78 1.44 4.79
CA MET A 258 12.15 1.95 4.86
C MET A 258 12.99 1.56 3.65
N THR A 259 12.96 0.29 3.25
CA THR A 259 13.73 -0.18 2.08
C THR A 259 13.20 0.39 0.78
N PHE A 260 11.88 0.60 0.67
CA PHE A 260 11.25 1.29 -0.46
C PHE A 260 11.74 2.73 -0.60
N LEU A 261 11.67 3.52 0.47
CA LEU A 261 12.10 4.92 0.47
C LEU A 261 13.59 5.07 0.16
N LEU A 262 14.44 4.22 0.74
CA LEU A 262 15.87 4.20 0.42
C LEU A 262 16.14 3.84 -1.04
N ALA A 263 15.40 2.89 -1.60
CA ALA A 263 15.52 2.53 -3.02
C ALA A 263 15.01 3.66 -3.92
N ALA A 264 13.86 4.25 -3.60
CA ALA A 264 13.26 5.36 -4.33
C ALA A 264 14.13 6.62 -4.29
N GLY A 265 14.79 6.89 -3.16
CA GLY A 265 15.78 7.97 -3.07
C GLY A 265 16.99 7.80 -4.00
N ILE A 266 17.32 6.56 -4.39
CA ILE A 266 18.42 6.27 -5.34
C ILE A 266 17.89 6.21 -6.78
N ASN A 267 16.75 5.59 -7.00
CA ASN A 267 16.15 5.44 -8.34
C ASN A 267 14.62 5.50 -8.24
N PRO A 268 14.03 6.71 -8.23
CA PRO A 268 12.59 6.90 -8.07
C PRO A 268 11.78 6.31 -9.24
N VAL A 269 12.35 6.33 -10.45
CA VAL A 269 11.63 5.90 -11.67
C VAL A 269 11.36 4.40 -11.69
N LEU A 270 12.35 3.58 -11.30
CA LEU A 270 12.25 2.12 -11.42
C LEU A 270 11.78 1.44 -10.13
N THR A 271 11.91 2.08 -8.97
CA THR A 271 11.58 1.45 -7.69
C THR A 271 10.09 1.13 -7.61
N GLY A 272 9.19 2.07 -7.88
CA GLY A 272 7.75 1.85 -7.82
C GLY A 272 7.27 0.68 -8.69
N PRO A 273 7.48 0.70 -10.03
CA PRO A 273 7.06 -0.38 -10.92
C PRO A 273 7.63 -1.75 -10.55
N VAL A 274 8.90 -1.81 -10.14
CA VAL A 274 9.52 -3.09 -9.74
C VAL A 274 8.96 -3.58 -8.41
N THR A 275 8.74 -2.68 -7.45
CA THR A 275 8.17 -3.02 -6.14
C THR A 275 6.75 -3.57 -6.27
N SER A 276 5.91 -3.06 -7.19
CA SER A 276 4.55 -3.55 -7.43
C SER A 276 4.49 -5.06 -7.72
N SER A 277 5.62 -5.68 -8.08
CA SER A 277 5.72 -7.13 -8.25
C SER A 277 5.63 -7.92 -6.92
N TYR A 278 5.63 -7.26 -5.74
CA TYR A 278 5.47 -7.97 -4.46
C TYR A 278 4.17 -8.77 -4.37
N CYS A 279 3.13 -8.35 -5.10
CA CYS A 279 1.87 -9.09 -5.18
C CYS A 279 2.05 -10.53 -5.69
N ILE A 280 3.08 -10.81 -6.52
CA ILE A 280 3.42 -12.17 -6.96
C ILE A 280 3.88 -13.01 -5.75
N VAL A 281 4.72 -12.43 -4.89
CA VAL A 281 5.18 -13.07 -3.66
C VAL A 281 3.97 -13.34 -2.75
N THR A 282 3.10 -12.35 -2.56
CA THR A 282 1.86 -12.50 -1.78
C THR A 282 1.01 -13.65 -2.30
N ILE A 283 0.77 -13.75 -3.62
CA ILE A 283 -0.06 -14.81 -4.21
C ILE A 283 0.55 -16.20 -3.96
N ILE A 284 1.86 -16.32 -4.14
CA ILE A 284 2.57 -17.60 -3.90
C ILE A 284 2.45 -18.00 -2.43
N LEU A 285 2.73 -17.07 -1.53
CA LEU A 285 2.66 -17.30 -0.08
C LEU A 285 1.23 -17.56 0.40
N ALA A 286 0.22 -16.83 -0.12
CA ALA A 286 -1.19 -17.05 0.19
C ALA A 286 -1.62 -18.47 -0.18
N ARG A 287 -1.16 -18.98 -1.32
CA ARG A 287 -1.43 -20.35 -1.72
C ARG A 287 -0.80 -21.39 -0.79
N ILE A 288 0.42 -21.14 -0.31
CA ILE A 288 1.18 -22.07 0.55
C ILE A 288 0.65 -22.02 1.99
N PHE A 289 0.58 -20.84 2.59
CA PHE A 289 0.32 -20.67 4.03
C PHE A 289 -1.15 -20.50 4.35
N LEU A 290 -1.89 -19.73 3.55
CA LEU A 290 -3.33 -19.49 3.78
C LEU A 290 -4.21 -20.51 3.05
N LYS A 291 -3.61 -21.36 2.20
CA LYS A 291 -4.30 -22.39 1.39
C LYS A 291 -5.39 -21.79 0.48
N GLU A 292 -5.25 -20.52 0.11
CA GLU A 292 -6.15 -19.86 -0.82
C GLU A 292 -6.08 -20.53 -2.20
N ARG A 293 -7.24 -20.79 -2.81
CA ARG A 293 -7.34 -21.41 -4.13
C ARG A 293 -8.11 -20.52 -5.06
N LEU A 294 -7.42 -19.97 -6.04
CA LEU A 294 -8.04 -19.21 -7.11
C LEU A 294 -8.65 -20.14 -8.16
N THR A 295 -9.75 -19.72 -8.74
CA THR A 295 -10.35 -20.38 -9.91
C THR A 295 -9.50 -20.15 -11.16
N LYS A 296 -9.70 -20.97 -12.19
CA LYS A 296 -9.01 -20.76 -13.49
C LYS A 296 -9.30 -19.39 -14.09
N LYS A 297 -10.51 -18.88 -13.92
CA LYS A 297 -10.90 -17.54 -14.39
C LYS A 297 -10.14 -16.45 -13.66
N GLN A 298 -10.01 -16.56 -12.32
CA GLN A 298 -9.23 -15.61 -11.51
C GLN A 298 -7.76 -15.60 -11.89
N TYR A 299 -7.16 -16.78 -12.20
CA TYR A 299 -5.78 -16.81 -12.70
C TYR A 299 -5.61 -16.07 -14.03
N VAL A 300 -6.57 -16.15 -14.95
CA VAL A 300 -6.52 -15.41 -16.23
C VAL A 300 -6.62 -13.90 -16.00
N SER A 301 -7.55 -13.49 -15.13
CA SER A 301 -7.70 -12.07 -14.77
C SER A 301 -6.45 -11.51 -14.08
N LEU A 302 -5.86 -12.31 -13.20
CA LEU A 302 -4.63 -11.97 -12.51
C LEU A 302 -3.44 -11.88 -13.47
N ALA A 303 -3.32 -12.83 -14.42
CA ALA A 303 -2.28 -12.77 -15.44
C ALA A 303 -2.40 -11.52 -16.32
N LEU A 304 -3.63 -11.11 -16.66
CA LEU A 304 -3.88 -9.88 -17.42
C LEU A 304 -3.47 -8.64 -16.62
N LEU A 305 -3.79 -8.59 -15.32
CA LEU A 305 -3.42 -7.51 -14.42
C LEU A 305 -1.89 -7.41 -14.30
N LEU A 306 -1.22 -8.51 -13.99
CA LEU A 306 0.25 -8.57 -13.86
C LEU A 306 0.96 -8.22 -15.17
N PHE A 307 0.39 -8.62 -16.31
CA PHE A 307 0.90 -8.23 -17.63
C PHE A 307 0.82 -6.71 -17.82
N GLY A 308 -0.29 -6.08 -17.42
CA GLY A 308 -0.44 -4.63 -17.47
C GLY A 308 0.58 -3.91 -16.56
N ILE A 309 0.79 -4.38 -15.32
CA ILE A 309 1.80 -3.85 -14.39
C ILE A 309 3.20 -3.95 -15.02
N ALA A 310 3.54 -5.10 -15.59
CA ALA A 310 4.83 -5.29 -16.26
C ALA A 310 5.03 -4.36 -17.47
N LEU A 311 3.96 -4.13 -18.25
CA LEU A 311 3.99 -3.18 -19.36
C LEU A 311 4.23 -1.74 -18.89
N LEU A 312 3.62 -1.29 -17.79
CA LEU A 312 3.90 0.02 -17.21
C LEU A 312 5.36 0.14 -16.80
N GLY A 313 5.89 -0.87 -16.09
CA GLY A 313 7.30 -0.89 -15.71
C GLY A 313 8.25 -0.82 -16.91
N ILE A 314 7.93 -1.54 -18.01
CA ILE A 314 8.71 -1.44 -19.27
C ILE A 314 8.59 -0.04 -19.87
N SER A 315 7.38 0.54 -19.88
CA SER A 315 7.19 1.89 -20.40
C SER A 315 8.01 2.93 -19.67
N ASP A 316 8.07 2.85 -18.34
CA ASP A 316 8.85 3.77 -17.52
C ASP A 316 10.35 3.61 -17.76
N ILE A 317 10.85 2.39 -17.92
CA ILE A 317 12.24 2.13 -18.32
C ILE A 317 12.56 2.76 -19.70
N LEU A 318 11.59 2.73 -20.63
CA LEU A 318 11.79 3.29 -21.98
C LEU A 318 11.68 4.83 -22.03
N LYS A 319 11.19 5.46 -20.96
CA LYS A 319 11.12 6.93 -20.81
C LYS A 319 12.35 7.51 -20.11
N ALA A 320 12.97 6.71 -19.20
CA ALA A 320 14.21 7.05 -18.50
C ALA A 320 15.42 7.00 -19.42
#